data_fffaaf4d1ee96c831536a8be56467004
#
_entry.id   fffaaf4d1ee96c831536a8be56467004
#
_cell.length_a   1.000
_cell.length_b   1.000
_cell.length_c   1.000
_cell.angle_alpha   90.00
_cell.angle_beta   90.00
_cell.angle_gamma   90.00
#
_symmetry.space_group_name_H-M   'P 1'
#
loop_
_entity.id
_entity.type
_entity.pdbx_description
1 polymer ?
#
loop_
_entity_poly.entity_id
_entity_poly.type
_entity_poly.pdbx_seq_one_letter_code
_entity_poly.pdbx_strand_id
1 'polypeptide(L)'
;FGCAAVLGGAGKKVTVLEAADQVGGAAATREFAPGFKASCAHLLYLLDDEISKELSLSDNGLSIAKSGLNTIALAEDGNHITIGANSVEGASLSAEDKAAYTEYRRFMSKFAGIIGGLHNLVPPRITQERDDLMTLGKLALKIRMLGRDDMREFLRIAGINIYDILKENFDNPLLKGALSLDAVLGTFSGPRSNNSVFCALQRLSGLQR
;
A
#
# COMPACT_ATOMS: atom_id res chain seq x y z
N PHE A 1 16.60 11.86 1.91
CA PHE A 1 17.29 12.16 0.65
C PHE A 1 16.41 12.91 -0.34
N GLY A 2 15.13 12.53 -0.56
CA GLY A 2 14.25 13.22 -1.51
C GLY A 2 14.22 14.74 -1.31
N CYS A 3 13.92 15.20 -0.07
CA CYS A 3 13.95 16.64 0.24
C CYS A 3 15.32 17.29 -0.05
N ALA A 4 16.42 16.60 0.25
CA ALA A 4 17.76 17.11 0.01
C ALA A 4 18.04 17.25 -1.48
N ALA A 5 17.62 16.29 -2.29
CA ALA A 5 17.77 16.33 -3.74
C ALA A 5 16.95 17.45 -4.38
N VAL A 6 15.67 17.60 -4.00
CA VAL A 6 14.79 18.68 -4.48
C VAL A 6 15.34 20.05 -4.09
N LEU A 7 15.75 20.25 -2.85
CA LEU A 7 16.31 21.53 -2.39
C LEU A 7 17.66 21.82 -3.06
N GLY A 8 18.51 20.80 -3.24
CA GLY A 8 19.79 20.93 -3.94
C GLY A 8 19.58 21.29 -5.41
N GLY A 9 18.65 20.64 -6.11
CA GLY A 9 18.24 20.98 -7.46
C GLY A 9 17.72 22.41 -7.60
N ALA A 10 17.07 22.95 -6.56
CA ALA A 10 16.66 24.35 -6.47
C ALA A 10 17.80 25.31 -6.06
N GLY A 11 19.06 24.86 -6.08
CA GLY A 11 20.22 25.68 -5.78
C GLY A 11 20.43 25.99 -4.29
N LYS A 12 19.75 25.30 -3.39
CA LYS A 12 19.92 25.49 -1.94
C LYS A 12 21.13 24.69 -1.43
N LYS A 13 21.86 25.28 -0.47
CA LYS A 13 22.87 24.54 0.28
C LYS A 13 22.18 23.57 1.23
N VAL A 14 22.44 22.28 1.08
CA VAL A 14 21.84 21.23 1.89
C VAL A 14 22.94 20.42 2.56
N THR A 15 22.80 20.16 3.86
CA THR A 15 23.65 19.23 4.61
C THR A 15 22.81 18.08 5.08
N VAL A 16 23.23 16.86 4.77
CA VAL A 16 22.60 15.62 5.23
C VAL A 16 23.50 14.99 6.29
N LEU A 17 22.93 14.70 7.46
CA LEU A 17 23.64 14.04 8.55
C LEU A 17 23.11 12.61 8.66
N GLU A 18 24.02 11.64 8.66
CA GLU A 18 23.72 10.22 8.84
C GLU A 18 24.58 9.69 10.00
N ALA A 19 23.97 8.96 10.93
CA ALA A 19 24.65 8.39 12.08
C ALA A 19 25.27 7.01 11.81
N ALA A 20 24.77 6.31 10.79
CA ALA A 20 25.29 5.00 10.40
C ALA A 20 26.39 5.13 9.34
N ASP A 21 27.19 4.08 9.18
CA ASP A 21 28.26 4.01 8.17
C ASP A 21 27.72 4.01 6.73
N GLN A 22 26.44 3.66 6.56
CA GLN A 22 25.78 3.59 5.26
C GLN A 22 24.44 4.31 5.32
N VAL A 23 24.21 5.16 4.31
CA VAL A 23 22.93 5.82 4.09
C VAL A 23 21.85 4.84 3.61
N GLY A 24 20.57 5.14 3.86
CA GLY A 24 19.45 4.37 3.35
C GLY A 24 18.49 3.83 4.42
N GLY A 25 18.87 3.87 5.70
CA GLY A 25 18.00 3.45 6.80
C GLY A 25 17.49 2.00 6.63
N ALA A 26 16.17 1.81 6.69
CA ALA A 26 15.54 0.49 6.50
C ALA A 26 15.66 -0.05 5.07
N ALA A 27 15.89 0.80 4.07
CA ALA A 27 16.09 0.41 2.68
C ALA A 27 17.54 0.00 2.36
N ALA A 28 18.49 0.24 3.30
CA ALA A 28 19.87 -0.18 3.10
C ALA A 28 19.98 -1.70 3.03
N THR A 29 20.60 -2.21 1.97
CA THR A 29 20.86 -3.65 1.83
C THR A 29 22.00 -4.05 2.77
N ARG A 30 21.76 -5.05 3.59
CA ARG A 30 22.74 -5.59 4.54
C ARG A 30 22.94 -7.08 4.31
N GLU A 31 24.16 -7.55 4.51
CA GLU A 31 24.45 -8.97 4.53
C GLU A 31 24.09 -9.52 5.92
N PHE A 32 23.20 -10.49 5.97
CA PHE A 32 22.74 -11.15 7.20
C PHE A 32 23.27 -12.57 7.35
N ALA A 33 23.80 -13.16 6.27
CA ALA A 33 24.55 -14.41 6.27
C ALA A 33 25.54 -14.39 5.08
N PRO A 34 26.64 -15.15 5.09
CA PRO A 34 27.63 -15.14 4.01
C PRO A 34 26.99 -15.33 2.63
N GLY A 35 27.11 -14.33 1.76
CA GLY A 35 26.51 -14.31 0.43
C GLY A 35 25.02 -13.98 0.34
N PHE A 36 24.33 -13.80 1.51
CA PHE A 36 22.90 -13.47 1.55
C PHE A 36 22.69 -12.03 1.98
N LYS A 37 22.08 -11.25 1.11
CA LYS A 37 21.83 -9.81 1.33
C LYS A 37 20.36 -9.50 1.21
N ALA A 38 19.85 -8.68 2.13
CA ALA A 38 18.48 -8.16 2.10
C ALA A 38 18.39 -6.80 2.78
N SER A 39 17.29 -6.10 2.57
CA SER A 39 16.89 -4.92 3.32
C SER A 39 15.57 -5.18 4.04
N CYS A 40 15.29 -4.46 5.13
CA CYS A 40 13.98 -4.53 5.78
C CYS A 40 12.86 -4.03 4.85
N ALA A 41 13.17 -3.03 4.02
CA ALA A 41 12.25 -2.49 3.01
C ALA A 41 12.55 -3.11 1.64
N HIS A 42 12.38 -4.42 1.52
CA HIS A 42 12.71 -5.19 0.30
C HIS A 42 11.65 -5.08 -0.81
N LEU A 43 10.47 -4.58 -0.50
CA LEU A 43 9.39 -4.36 -1.46
C LEU A 43 9.10 -2.87 -1.59
N LEU A 44 8.98 -2.41 -2.83
CA LEU A 44 8.57 -1.06 -3.15
C LEU A 44 7.07 -1.05 -3.47
N TYR A 45 6.26 -0.52 -2.55
CA TYR A 45 4.81 -0.45 -2.70
C TYR A 45 4.34 0.83 -3.40
N LEU A 46 5.07 1.92 -3.21
CA LEU A 46 4.74 3.21 -3.79
C LEU A 46 6.03 3.94 -4.13
N LEU A 47 6.20 4.22 -5.41
CA LEU A 47 7.15 5.20 -5.90
C LEU A 47 6.37 6.17 -6.79
N ASP A 48 6.31 7.42 -6.38
CA ASP A 48 5.58 8.44 -7.12
C ASP A 48 6.28 8.78 -8.43
N ASP A 49 5.53 8.75 -9.53
CA ASP A 49 6.06 9.00 -10.87
C ASP A 49 6.57 10.43 -11.04
N GLU A 50 5.94 11.42 -10.39
CA GLU A 50 6.36 12.81 -10.45
C GLU A 50 7.71 12.99 -9.73
N ILE A 51 7.85 12.40 -8.53
CA ILE A 51 9.11 12.39 -7.78
C ILE A 51 10.18 11.62 -8.55
N SER A 52 9.83 10.49 -9.14
CA SER A 52 10.77 9.68 -9.94
C SER A 52 11.33 10.44 -11.13
N LYS A 53 10.49 11.22 -11.82
CA LYS A 53 10.88 12.08 -12.94
C LYS A 53 11.67 13.30 -12.48
N GLU A 54 11.19 14.01 -11.45
CA GLU A 54 11.85 15.20 -10.90
C GLU A 54 13.29 14.91 -10.45
N LEU A 55 13.49 13.75 -9.82
CA LEU A 55 14.81 13.32 -9.34
C LEU A 55 15.60 12.49 -10.35
N SER A 56 15.05 12.28 -11.57
CA SER A 56 15.67 11.46 -12.63
C SER A 56 16.19 10.13 -12.09
N LEU A 57 15.36 9.41 -11.31
CA LEU A 57 15.82 8.25 -10.55
C LEU A 57 16.35 7.13 -11.46
N SER A 58 15.76 6.93 -12.64
CA SER A 58 16.24 5.95 -13.62
C SER A 58 17.62 6.30 -14.15
N ASP A 59 17.86 7.59 -14.46
CA ASP A 59 19.17 8.07 -14.97
C ASP A 59 20.24 7.96 -13.87
N ASN A 60 19.82 8.03 -12.60
CA ASN A 60 20.66 7.89 -11.42
C ASN A 60 20.77 6.42 -10.95
N GLY A 61 20.39 5.46 -11.78
CA GLY A 61 20.63 4.03 -11.55
C GLY A 61 19.52 3.26 -10.85
N LEU A 62 18.31 3.87 -10.63
CA LEU A 62 17.18 3.10 -10.15
C LEU A 62 16.74 2.09 -11.22
N SER A 63 16.75 0.83 -10.85
CA SER A 63 16.32 -0.28 -11.71
C SER A 63 15.36 -1.17 -10.93
N ILE A 64 14.19 -1.45 -11.51
CA ILE A 64 13.21 -2.38 -10.94
C ILE A 64 13.51 -3.78 -11.45
N ALA A 65 14.03 -4.64 -10.59
CA ALA A 65 14.42 -6.00 -10.95
C ALA A 65 13.22 -6.86 -11.35
N LYS A 66 12.08 -6.71 -10.69
CA LYS A 66 10.86 -7.46 -10.98
C LYS A 66 9.62 -6.72 -10.43
N SER A 67 8.56 -6.73 -11.23
CA SER A 67 7.23 -6.25 -10.84
C SER A 67 6.22 -7.41 -10.87
N GLY A 68 5.03 -7.19 -10.30
CA GLY A 68 3.94 -8.16 -10.32
C GLY A 68 4.28 -9.44 -9.53
N LEU A 69 4.97 -9.31 -8.40
CA LEU A 69 5.31 -10.44 -7.55
C LEU A 69 4.06 -11.01 -6.86
N ASN A 70 3.93 -12.33 -6.89
CA ASN A 70 2.94 -13.02 -6.08
C ASN A 70 3.43 -13.14 -4.63
N THR A 71 2.48 -13.12 -3.70
CA THR A 71 2.74 -13.45 -2.29
C THR A 71 2.46 -14.92 -2.07
N ILE A 72 3.35 -15.62 -1.37
CA ILE A 72 3.13 -17.02 -1.00
C ILE A 72 2.89 -17.06 0.50
N ALA A 73 1.68 -17.48 0.90
CA ALA A 73 1.35 -17.80 2.28
C ALA A 73 1.79 -19.24 2.56
N LEU A 74 2.76 -19.39 3.44
CA LEU A 74 3.35 -20.67 3.76
C LEU A 74 2.50 -21.40 4.80
N ALA A 75 2.23 -22.69 4.57
CA ALA A 75 1.59 -23.60 5.51
C ALA A 75 2.59 -24.67 5.97
N GLU A 76 2.50 -25.10 7.22
CA GLU A 76 3.38 -26.12 7.79
C GLU A 76 3.25 -27.49 7.12
N ASP A 77 2.04 -27.79 6.64
CA ASP A 77 1.71 -29.04 5.92
C ASP A 77 2.10 -29.01 4.43
N GLY A 78 2.71 -27.92 3.95
CA GLY A 78 3.10 -27.72 2.56
C GLY A 78 1.98 -27.26 1.63
N ASN A 79 0.73 -27.15 2.11
CA ASN A 79 -0.41 -26.66 1.33
C ASN A 79 -0.40 -25.13 1.23
N HIS A 80 0.65 -24.59 0.60
CA HIS A 80 0.84 -23.16 0.44
C HIS A 80 -0.25 -22.53 -0.42
N ILE A 81 -0.49 -21.22 -0.19
CA ILE A 81 -1.41 -20.42 -1.02
C ILE A 81 -0.59 -19.37 -1.77
N THR A 82 -0.76 -19.32 -3.07
CA THR A 82 -0.18 -18.28 -3.93
C THR A 82 -1.23 -17.20 -4.18
N ILE A 83 -0.91 -15.97 -3.77
CA ILE A 83 -1.78 -14.80 -3.88
C ILE A 83 -1.23 -13.92 -4.98
N GLY A 84 -1.94 -13.83 -6.10
CA GLY A 84 -1.65 -12.96 -7.23
C GLY A 84 -2.45 -11.66 -7.20
N ALA A 85 -2.28 -10.84 -8.22
CA ALA A 85 -3.00 -9.57 -8.33
C ALA A 85 -4.53 -9.76 -8.41
N ASN A 86 -4.99 -10.76 -9.18
CA ASN A 86 -6.42 -10.98 -9.46
C ASN A 86 -6.90 -12.41 -9.19
N SER A 87 -6.01 -13.30 -8.81
CA SER A 87 -6.33 -14.71 -8.55
C SER A 87 -5.60 -15.23 -7.33
N VAL A 88 -6.14 -16.26 -6.73
CA VAL A 88 -5.52 -16.99 -5.64
C VAL A 88 -5.54 -18.49 -5.94
N GLU A 89 -4.44 -19.17 -5.65
CA GLU A 89 -4.26 -20.58 -5.94
C GLU A 89 -3.73 -21.31 -4.70
N GLY A 90 -4.21 -22.52 -4.49
CA GLY A 90 -3.80 -23.40 -3.41
C GLY A 90 -4.73 -24.59 -3.31
N ALA A 91 -4.19 -25.75 -2.90
CA ALA A 91 -4.96 -26.98 -2.76
C ALA A 91 -5.99 -26.91 -1.61
N SER A 92 -5.71 -26.09 -0.60
CA SER A 92 -6.59 -25.89 0.56
C SER A 92 -7.72 -24.87 0.34
N LEU A 93 -7.77 -24.22 -0.84
CA LEU A 93 -8.79 -23.23 -1.14
C LEU A 93 -10.02 -23.85 -1.80
N SER A 94 -11.19 -23.49 -1.30
CA SER A 94 -12.46 -23.81 -1.93
C SER A 94 -12.67 -23.02 -3.24
N ALA A 95 -13.61 -23.46 -4.06
CA ALA A 95 -14.00 -22.71 -5.27
C ALA A 95 -14.64 -21.36 -4.89
N GLU A 96 -15.35 -21.34 -3.78
CA GLU A 96 -16.00 -20.17 -3.19
C GLU A 96 -14.96 -19.13 -2.77
N ASP A 97 -13.90 -19.53 -2.03
CA ASP A 97 -12.81 -18.62 -1.63
C ASP A 97 -12.09 -18.01 -2.85
N LYS A 98 -11.86 -18.81 -3.90
CA LYS A 98 -11.23 -18.33 -5.14
C LYS A 98 -12.10 -17.30 -5.87
N ALA A 99 -13.40 -17.55 -5.96
CA ALA A 99 -14.36 -16.61 -6.56
C ALA A 99 -14.47 -15.34 -5.72
N ALA A 100 -14.61 -15.49 -4.40
CA ALA A 100 -14.68 -14.38 -3.45
C ALA A 100 -13.43 -13.50 -3.49
N TYR A 101 -12.24 -14.08 -3.72
CA TYR A 101 -11.00 -13.30 -3.85
C TYR A 101 -11.04 -12.33 -5.02
N THR A 102 -11.56 -12.75 -6.16
CA THR A 102 -11.67 -11.87 -7.34
C THR A 102 -12.58 -10.68 -7.05
N GLU A 103 -13.74 -10.92 -6.40
CA GLU A 103 -14.66 -9.86 -6.03
C GLU A 103 -14.08 -8.95 -4.94
N TYR A 104 -13.44 -9.52 -3.92
CA TYR A 104 -12.72 -8.78 -2.89
C TYR A 104 -11.65 -7.85 -3.48
N ARG A 105 -10.83 -8.36 -4.42
CA ARG A 105 -9.80 -7.56 -5.08
C ARG A 105 -10.39 -6.43 -5.90
N ARG A 106 -11.47 -6.69 -6.66
CA ARG A 106 -12.17 -5.66 -7.41
C ARG A 106 -12.72 -4.56 -6.50
N PHE A 107 -13.34 -4.97 -5.40
CA PHE A 107 -13.89 -4.09 -4.39
C PHE A 107 -12.79 -3.23 -3.73
N MET A 108 -11.74 -3.84 -3.21
CA MET A 108 -10.63 -3.13 -2.58
C MET A 108 -9.90 -2.19 -3.56
N SER A 109 -9.68 -2.64 -4.80
CA SER A 109 -9.04 -1.82 -5.85
C SER A 109 -9.82 -0.56 -6.19
N LYS A 110 -11.16 -0.64 -6.21
CA LYS A 110 -12.02 0.52 -6.44
C LYS A 110 -11.79 1.61 -5.40
N PHE A 111 -11.73 1.23 -4.12
CA PHE A 111 -11.53 2.20 -3.04
C PHE A 111 -10.07 2.62 -2.87
N ALA A 112 -9.13 1.74 -3.15
CA ALA A 112 -7.72 2.09 -3.21
C ALA A 112 -7.43 3.20 -4.23
N GLY A 113 -8.14 3.21 -5.37
CA GLY A 113 -8.05 4.28 -6.36
C GLY A 113 -8.47 5.67 -5.85
N ILE A 114 -9.38 5.72 -4.85
CA ILE A 114 -9.76 6.97 -4.20
C ILE A 114 -8.63 7.45 -3.29
N ILE A 115 -8.10 6.54 -2.47
CA ILE A 115 -7.00 6.81 -1.54
C ILE A 115 -5.74 7.22 -2.31
N GLY A 116 -5.42 6.53 -3.42
CA GLY A 116 -4.28 6.84 -4.27
C GLY A 116 -4.28 8.28 -4.79
N GLY A 117 -5.45 8.84 -5.04
CA GLY A 117 -5.59 10.24 -5.46
C GLY A 117 -5.27 11.26 -4.36
N LEU A 118 -5.09 10.82 -3.10
CA LEU A 118 -4.76 11.70 -1.97
C LEU A 118 -3.25 11.81 -1.71
N HIS A 119 -2.44 10.90 -2.24
CA HIS A 119 -1.02 10.82 -1.92
C HIS A 119 -0.24 12.08 -2.33
N ASN A 120 -0.62 12.71 -3.45
CA ASN A 120 0.06 13.90 -3.99
C ASN A 120 -0.65 15.20 -3.60
N LEU A 121 -1.65 15.15 -2.74
CA LEU A 121 -2.33 16.34 -2.28
C LEU A 121 -1.68 16.85 -1.00
N VAL A 122 -1.45 18.16 -0.93
CA VAL A 122 -1.21 18.82 0.35
C VAL A 122 -2.48 18.63 1.18
N PRO A 123 -2.38 18.06 2.41
CA PRO A 123 -3.56 17.86 3.23
C PRO A 123 -4.34 19.16 3.41
N PRO A 124 -5.62 19.21 2.99
CA PRO A 124 -6.41 20.43 3.10
C PRO A 124 -6.66 20.73 4.58
N ARG A 125 -6.52 21.98 4.96
CA ARG A 125 -6.86 22.45 6.29
C ARG A 125 -8.37 22.71 6.34
N ILE A 126 -8.95 22.58 7.52
CA ILE A 126 -10.34 23.01 7.76
C ILE A 126 -10.30 24.53 8.02
N THR A 127 -10.00 25.28 6.98
CA THR A 127 -9.93 26.74 6.98
C THR A 127 -10.98 27.30 6.01
N GLN A 128 -11.14 28.61 5.99
CA GLN A 128 -12.00 29.30 5.01
C GLN A 128 -11.24 29.68 3.74
N GLU A 129 -10.00 29.19 3.57
CA GLU A 129 -9.21 29.44 2.38
C GLU A 129 -9.81 28.71 1.16
N ARG A 130 -9.88 29.41 0.04
CA ARG A 130 -10.53 28.91 -1.19
C ARG A 130 -9.91 27.61 -1.70
N ASP A 131 -8.60 27.48 -1.65
CA ASP A 131 -7.88 26.31 -2.17
C ASP A 131 -8.14 25.06 -1.34
N ASP A 132 -8.22 25.20 -0.01
CA ASP A 132 -8.58 24.14 0.90
C ASP A 132 -10.03 23.68 0.69
N LEU A 133 -10.96 24.64 0.58
CA LEU A 133 -12.36 24.35 0.31
C LEU A 133 -12.57 23.69 -1.06
N MET A 134 -11.85 24.12 -2.09
CA MET A 134 -11.90 23.49 -3.42
C MET A 134 -11.37 22.06 -3.39
N THR A 135 -10.29 21.80 -2.66
CA THR A 135 -9.70 20.47 -2.50
C THR A 135 -10.67 19.53 -1.77
N LEU A 136 -11.24 19.98 -0.65
CA LEU A 136 -12.29 19.24 0.08
C LEU A 136 -13.54 19.01 -0.79
N GLY A 137 -13.97 20.02 -1.54
CA GLY A 137 -15.11 19.92 -2.46
C GLY A 137 -14.88 18.89 -3.58
N LYS A 138 -13.69 18.88 -4.19
CA LYS A 138 -13.31 17.87 -5.21
C LYS A 138 -13.30 16.45 -4.63
N LEU A 139 -12.77 16.28 -3.41
CA LEU A 139 -12.76 14.99 -2.72
C LEU A 139 -14.18 14.52 -2.40
N ALA A 140 -15.01 15.40 -1.83
CA ALA A 140 -16.40 15.10 -1.53
C ALA A 140 -17.19 14.74 -2.80
N LEU A 141 -16.97 15.46 -3.91
CA LEU A 141 -17.58 15.15 -5.20
C LEU A 141 -17.12 13.79 -5.71
N LYS A 142 -15.83 13.47 -5.62
CA LYS A 142 -15.27 12.17 -6.04
C LYS A 142 -15.93 11.01 -5.27
N ILE A 143 -16.10 11.17 -3.96
CA ILE A 143 -16.79 10.18 -3.11
C ILE A 143 -18.28 10.09 -3.48
N ARG A 144 -18.93 11.23 -3.70
CA ARG A 144 -20.35 11.28 -4.11
C ARG A 144 -20.59 10.62 -5.48
N MET A 145 -19.65 10.74 -6.41
CA MET A 145 -19.72 10.14 -7.75
C MET A 145 -19.63 8.61 -7.73
N LEU A 146 -19.23 7.99 -6.62
CA LEU A 146 -19.29 6.53 -6.46
C LEU A 146 -20.73 5.99 -6.57
N GLY A 147 -21.73 6.83 -6.36
CA GLY A 147 -23.10 6.42 -6.16
C GLY A 147 -23.42 6.13 -4.69
N ARG A 148 -24.70 5.97 -4.39
CA ARG A 148 -25.20 5.88 -3.01
C ARG A 148 -24.64 4.67 -2.26
N ASP A 149 -24.67 3.50 -2.89
CA ASP A 149 -24.33 2.25 -2.22
C ASP A 149 -22.82 2.12 -2.01
N ASP A 150 -22.02 2.43 -3.03
CA ASP A 150 -20.57 2.43 -2.92
C ASP A 150 -20.05 3.53 -1.97
N MET A 151 -20.68 4.68 -1.92
CA MET A 151 -20.32 5.73 -0.96
C MET A 151 -20.58 5.27 0.48
N ARG A 152 -21.73 4.64 0.74
CA ARG A 152 -22.03 4.09 2.07
C ARG A 152 -21.03 3.01 2.47
N GLU A 153 -20.70 2.14 1.51
CA GLU A 153 -19.75 1.06 1.74
C GLU A 153 -18.32 1.59 1.95
N PHE A 154 -17.88 2.57 1.18
CA PHE A 154 -16.60 3.24 1.40
C PHE A 154 -16.49 3.85 2.80
N LEU A 155 -17.55 4.53 3.27
CA LEU A 155 -17.58 5.10 4.61
C LEU A 155 -17.63 4.02 5.71
N ARG A 156 -18.29 2.88 5.46
CA ARG A 156 -18.29 1.73 6.37
C ARG A 156 -16.89 1.16 6.53
N ILE A 157 -16.21 0.88 5.41
CA ILE A 157 -14.89 0.23 5.43
C ILE A 157 -13.78 1.15 5.91
N ALA A 158 -13.92 2.46 5.76
CA ALA A 158 -12.92 3.41 6.23
C ALA A 158 -12.70 3.35 7.75
N GLY A 159 -13.72 2.94 8.52
CA GLY A 159 -13.67 2.85 9.98
C GLY A 159 -13.58 1.42 10.54
N ILE A 160 -13.74 0.39 9.70
CA ILE A 160 -13.79 -1.02 10.14
C ILE A 160 -12.38 -1.62 10.21
N ASN A 161 -12.27 -2.75 10.88
CA ASN A 161 -11.05 -3.54 10.93
C ASN A 161 -10.99 -4.56 9.79
N ILE A 162 -9.78 -4.95 9.40
CA ILE A 162 -9.58 -5.89 8.27
C ILE A 162 -10.09 -7.30 8.60
N TYR A 163 -10.04 -7.70 9.87
CA TYR A 163 -10.51 -9.03 10.30
C TYR A 163 -11.98 -9.24 9.94
N ASP A 164 -12.84 -8.27 10.19
CA ASP A 164 -14.28 -8.36 9.90
C ASP A 164 -14.53 -8.43 8.39
N ILE A 165 -13.86 -7.60 7.59
CA ILE A 165 -13.96 -7.67 6.12
C ILE A 165 -13.53 -9.04 5.60
N LEU A 166 -12.41 -9.58 6.10
CA LEU A 166 -11.92 -10.87 5.63
C LEU A 166 -12.81 -12.02 6.11
N LYS A 167 -13.43 -11.91 7.29
CA LYS A 167 -14.38 -12.89 7.81
C LYS A 167 -15.69 -12.89 7.01
N GLU A 168 -16.13 -11.75 6.51
CA GLU A 168 -17.32 -11.64 5.66
C GLU A 168 -17.11 -12.27 4.28
N ASN A 169 -15.86 -12.36 3.80
CA ASN A 169 -15.56 -12.76 2.42
C ASN A 169 -14.94 -14.15 2.30
N PHE A 170 -14.24 -14.67 3.31
CA PHE A 170 -13.43 -15.88 3.20
C PHE A 170 -13.64 -16.84 4.37
N ASP A 171 -13.54 -18.14 4.11
CA ASP A 171 -13.53 -19.17 5.12
C ASP A 171 -12.11 -19.64 5.45
N ASN A 172 -11.20 -19.71 4.48
CA ASN A 172 -9.85 -20.23 4.67
C ASN A 172 -9.02 -19.35 5.63
N PRO A 173 -8.53 -19.90 6.77
CA PRO A 173 -7.81 -19.12 7.77
C PRO A 173 -6.43 -18.65 7.31
N LEU A 174 -5.72 -19.43 6.48
CA LEU A 174 -4.40 -19.05 5.97
C LEU A 174 -4.52 -17.89 5.00
N LEU A 175 -5.53 -17.88 4.12
CA LEU A 175 -5.81 -16.78 3.22
C LEU A 175 -6.15 -15.51 3.99
N LYS A 176 -7.04 -15.60 5.01
CA LYS A 176 -7.37 -14.46 5.88
C LYS A 176 -6.13 -13.90 6.58
N GLY A 177 -5.28 -14.76 7.12
CA GLY A 177 -4.03 -14.39 7.77
C GLY A 177 -3.10 -13.63 6.83
N ALA A 178 -2.88 -14.18 5.65
CA ALA A 178 -2.00 -13.57 4.63
C ALA A 178 -2.52 -12.21 4.14
N LEU A 179 -3.83 -12.09 3.86
CA LEU A 179 -4.43 -10.83 3.43
C LEU A 179 -4.47 -9.76 4.52
N SER A 180 -4.47 -10.17 5.80
CA SER A 180 -4.46 -9.23 6.92
C SER A 180 -3.08 -8.57 7.14
N LEU A 181 -2.00 -9.15 6.62
CA LEU A 181 -0.65 -8.64 6.78
C LEU A 181 -0.51 -7.21 6.27
N ASP A 182 -1.05 -6.91 5.10
CA ASP A 182 -0.99 -5.58 4.49
C ASP A 182 -1.71 -4.49 5.31
N ALA A 183 -2.65 -4.90 6.17
CA ALA A 183 -3.38 -3.99 7.03
C ALA A 183 -2.65 -3.63 8.33
N VAL A 184 -1.64 -4.41 8.71
CA VAL A 184 -0.95 -4.24 10.01
C VAL A 184 0.54 -3.93 9.85
N LEU A 185 1.11 -4.18 8.69
CA LEU A 185 2.54 -3.98 8.46
C LEU A 185 2.91 -2.48 8.58
N GLY A 186 3.89 -2.19 9.43
CA GLY A 186 4.35 -0.82 9.71
C GLY A 186 3.47 -0.06 10.71
N THR A 187 2.55 -0.74 11.40
CA THR A 187 1.72 -0.18 12.45
C THR A 187 1.90 -0.93 13.77
N PHE A 188 1.46 -0.34 14.89
CA PHE A 188 1.34 -1.03 16.18
C PHE A 188 -0.06 -1.62 16.38
N SER A 189 -0.79 -1.84 15.30
CA SER A 189 -2.17 -2.31 15.31
C SER A 189 -2.25 -3.78 14.91
N GLY A 190 -3.25 -4.49 15.43
CA GLY A 190 -3.58 -5.85 14.99
C GLY A 190 -4.71 -5.84 13.94
N PRO A 191 -5.04 -7.01 13.34
CA PRO A 191 -6.08 -7.10 12.33
C PRO A 191 -7.48 -6.68 12.82
N ARG A 192 -7.73 -6.72 14.14
CA ARG A 192 -8.98 -6.29 14.78
C ARG A 192 -8.98 -4.84 15.24
N SER A 193 -7.89 -4.12 15.01
CA SER A 193 -7.85 -2.69 15.31
C SER A 193 -8.68 -1.91 14.31
N ASN A 194 -9.42 -0.91 14.79
CA ASN A 194 -10.17 -0.01 13.92
C ASN A 194 -9.24 0.65 12.89
N ASN A 195 -9.79 0.99 11.74
CA ASN A 195 -9.08 1.61 10.60
C ASN A 195 -7.97 0.74 9.95
N SER A 196 -7.80 -0.53 10.34
CA SER A 196 -6.78 -1.38 9.71
C SER A 196 -7.07 -1.64 8.23
N VAL A 197 -8.33 -1.59 7.78
CA VAL A 197 -8.68 -1.64 6.35
C VAL A 197 -8.08 -0.46 5.58
N PHE A 198 -8.03 0.73 6.19
CA PHE A 198 -7.44 1.91 5.56
C PHE A 198 -5.96 1.70 5.24
N CYS A 199 -5.21 1.04 6.13
CA CYS A 199 -3.80 0.69 5.88
C CYS A 199 -3.66 -0.26 4.67
N ALA A 200 -4.53 -1.28 4.58
CA ALA A 200 -4.55 -2.19 3.42
C ALA A 200 -4.88 -1.45 2.12
N LEU A 201 -5.86 -0.54 2.14
CA LEU A 201 -6.22 0.28 0.97
C LEU A 201 -5.07 1.20 0.55
N GLN A 202 -4.37 1.82 1.50
CA GLN A 202 -3.23 2.67 1.22
C GLN A 202 -2.10 1.90 0.53
N ARG A 203 -1.76 0.69 1.02
CA ARG A 203 -0.77 -0.17 0.36
C ARG A 203 -1.21 -0.59 -1.02
N LEU A 204 -2.45 -1.02 -1.16
CA LEU A 204 -3.01 -1.43 -2.45
C LEU A 204 -3.02 -0.28 -3.46
N SER A 205 -3.28 0.94 -3.03
CA SER A 205 -3.25 2.13 -3.90
C SER A 205 -1.87 2.40 -4.49
N GLY A 206 -0.81 2.07 -3.76
CA GLY A 206 0.56 2.13 -4.26
C GLY A 206 0.88 1.09 -5.32
N LEU A 207 0.26 -0.10 -5.24
CA LEU A 207 0.47 -1.18 -6.21
C LEU A 207 -0.29 -0.98 -7.54
N GLN A 208 -1.21 -0.02 -7.60
CA GLN A 208 -2.03 0.26 -8.80
C GLN A 208 -1.44 1.36 -9.70
N ARG A 209 -0.30 1.91 -9.34
CA ARG A 209 0.39 2.97 -10.08
C ARG A 209 1.55 2.44 -10.89
#